data_86fcd149e495acef4ceda18102fecf05
#
_entry.id   86fcd149e495acef4ceda18102fecf05
#
_cell.length_a   1.000
_cell.length_b   1.000
_cell.length_c   1.000
_cell.angle_alpha   90.00
_cell.angle_beta   90.00
_cell.angle_gamma   90.00
#
_symmetry.space_group_name_H-M   'P 1'
#
loop_
_entity.id
_entity.type
_entity.pdbx_description
1 polymer ?
#
loop_
_entity_poly.entity_id
_entity_poly.type
_entity_poly.pdbx_seq_one_letter_code
_entity_poly.pdbx_strand_id
1 'polypeptide(L)'
;NQYHVKAGARGLSWAGSQPESMSDYRAKIDSVKQPYVSHETGQWCAFPNFSEIRKYTGVNKAKNFEIFRDILNDNHMGSMGHDFMMASGKLQAICYKHEIEKTLRTPDYAGFQLLALNDYSGQGTALVGLLDVFFEEKGYINADEFRRFCSPTVPLARIPKFVYTNDEAFHADIEVSHFGAAP
;
A
#
# COMPACT_ATOMS: atom_id res chain seq x y z
N ASN A 1 21.46 -12.09 7.20
CA ASN A 1 20.52 -13.17 6.90
C ASN A 1 19.13 -12.58 6.88
N GLN A 2 18.52 -12.48 5.70
CA GLN A 2 17.13 -12.12 5.56
C GLN A 2 16.26 -13.35 5.84
N TYR A 3 15.38 -13.27 6.82
CA TYR A 3 14.31 -14.22 6.97
C TYR A 3 13.18 -13.83 6.01
N HIS A 4 13.00 -14.60 4.94
CA HIS A 4 11.83 -14.51 4.08
C HIS A 4 10.64 -15.19 4.76
N VAL A 5 9.91 -14.47 5.57
CA VAL A 5 8.63 -14.96 6.08
C VAL A 5 7.52 -14.37 5.23
N LYS A 6 7.17 -15.08 4.18
CA LYS A 6 6.12 -14.67 3.22
C LYS A 6 4.72 -14.52 3.81
N ALA A 7 4.44 -15.06 4.97
CA ALA A 7 3.05 -15.20 5.41
C ALA A 7 2.76 -14.66 6.81
N GLY A 8 3.72 -14.09 7.52
CA GLY A 8 3.51 -13.85 8.93
C GLY A 8 3.23 -12.41 9.30
N ALA A 9 4.01 -11.48 8.79
CA ALA A 9 4.08 -10.12 9.29
C ALA A 9 3.96 -9.08 8.16
N ARG A 10 3.02 -9.28 7.28
CA ARG A 10 2.60 -8.34 6.23
C ARG A 10 1.15 -8.60 5.84
N GLY A 11 0.55 -7.66 5.14
CA GLY A 11 -0.81 -7.74 4.66
C GLY A 11 -1.84 -7.16 5.61
N LEU A 12 -3.03 -6.95 5.09
CA LEU A 12 -4.12 -6.37 5.86
C LEU A 12 -4.71 -7.41 6.81
N SER A 13 -4.65 -7.16 8.10
CA SER A 13 -5.23 -8.02 9.13
C SER A 13 -6.76 -8.05 9.06
N TRP A 14 -7.37 -7.04 8.46
CA TRP A 14 -8.81 -6.90 8.32
C TRP A 14 -9.35 -7.33 6.93
N ALA A 15 -8.52 -7.94 6.08
CA ALA A 15 -9.03 -8.56 4.85
C ALA A 15 -9.95 -9.74 5.21
N GLY A 16 -11.24 -9.50 5.25
CA GLY A 16 -12.26 -10.46 5.71
C GLY A 16 -12.84 -10.18 7.09
N SER A 17 -12.47 -9.06 7.72
CA SER A 17 -13.02 -8.58 8.99
C SER A 17 -13.20 -7.06 8.95
N GLN A 18 -13.71 -6.48 10.03
CA GLN A 18 -13.83 -5.04 10.15
C GLN A 18 -12.45 -4.36 10.21
N PRO A 19 -12.21 -3.28 9.44
CA PRO A 19 -10.97 -2.51 9.51
C PRO A 19 -10.74 -1.94 10.92
N GLU A 20 -9.50 -2.10 11.43
CA GLU A 20 -9.07 -1.69 12.76
C GLU A 20 -7.56 -1.37 12.76
N SER A 21 -7.05 -0.75 13.80
CA SER A 21 -5.62 -0.52 14.01
C SER A 21 -5.11 -0.93 15.40
N MET A 22 -5.85 -1.78 16.10
CA MET A 22 -5.41 -2.35 17.40
C MET A 22 -4.30 -3.37 17.24
N SER A 23 -4.38 -4.19 16.17
CA SER A 23 -3.47 -5.30 15.94
C SER A 23 -2.08 -4.84 15.48
N ASP A 24 -1.07 -5.62 15.86
CA ASP A 24 0.31 -5.49 15.39
C ASP A 24 0.88 -6.87 15.03
N TYR A 25 2.17 -6.96 14.73
CA TYR A 25 2.84 -8.20 14.37
C TYR A 25 3.61 -8.85 15.52
N ARG A 26 3.49 -8.35 16.76
CA ARG A 26 4.26 -8.84 17.90
C ARG A 26 4.20 -10.36 18.05
N ALA A 27 3.00 -10.94 18.06
CA ALA A 27 2.82 -12.38 18.16
C ALA A 27 3.44 -13.18 16.99
N LYS A 28 3.70 -12.53 15.88
CA LYS A 28 4.30 -13.17 14.69
C LYS A 28 5.82 -13.17 14.72
N ILE A 29 6.44 -12.19 15.37
CA ILE A 29 7.89 -12.02 15.41
C ILE A 29 8.52 -12.40 16.75
N ASP A 30 7.73 -12.69 17.77
CA ASP A 30 8.18 -12.98 19.14
C ASP A 30 9.25 -14.09 19.23
N SER A 31 9.16 -15.10 18.39
CA SER A 31 10.14 -16.19 18.32
C SER A 31 11.39 -15.87 17.50
N VAL A 32 11.42 -14.72 16.81
CA VAL A 32 12.52 -14.34 15.90
C VAL A 32 13.58 -13.56 16.69
N LYS A 33 14.78 -14.12 16.81
CA LYS A 33 15.89 -13.49 17.55
C LYS A 33 16.72 -12.51 16.74
N GLN A 34 16.54 -12.48 15.43
CA GLN A 34 17.26 -11.60 14.49
C GLN A 34 16.38 -10.38 14.18
N PRO A 35 17.00 -9.25 13.76
CA PRO A 35 16.23 -8.13 13.23
C PRO A 35 15.28 -8.59 12.12
N TYR A 36 13.98 -8.35 12.30
CA TYR A 36 12.94 -8.75 11.37
C TYR A 36 12.59 -7.61 10.42
N VAL A 37 12.74 -7.84 9.13
CA VAL A 37 12.34 -6.91 8.07
C VAL A 37 11.33 -7.61 7.17
N SER A 38 10.12 -7.04 7.02
CA SER A 38 9.16 -7.59 6.06
C SER A 38 9.63 -7.36 4.63
N HIS A 39 9.36 -8.34 3.79
CA HIS A 39 9.71 -8.33 2.37
C HIS A 39 8.45 -8.31 1.51
N GLU A 40 8.51 -7.59 0.39
CA GLU A 40 7.40 -7.46 -0.55
C GLU A 40 6.12 -6.89 0.09
N THR A 41 6.26 -5.88 0.94
CA THR A 41 5.11 -5.15 1.50
C THR A 41 4.39 -4.38 0.39
N GLY A 42 3.06 -4.43 0.41
CA GLY A 42 2.25 -3.63 -0.51
C GLY A 42 2.01 -4.28 -1.87
N GLN A 43 1.36 -5.42 -1.93
CA GLN A 43 0.94 -6.08 -3.18
C GLN A 43 -0.51 -5.70 -3.57
N TRP A 44 -0.86 -4.43 -3.43
CA TRP A 44 -2.18 -3.88 -3.75
C TRP A 44 -2.15 -3.24 -5.12
N CYS A 45 -2.94 -3.76 -6.06
CA CYS A 45 -2.95 -3.27 -7.43
C CYS A 45 -3.93 -2.11 -7.61
N ALA A 46 -3.50 -1.05 -8.31
CA ALA A 46 -4.40 -0.05 -8.85
C ALA A 46 -4.90 -0.46 -10.25
N PHE A 47 -6.02 0.12 -10.68
CA PHE A 47 -6.51 -0.06 -12.04
C PHE A 47 -5.56 0.64 -13.03
N PRO A 48 -5.38 0.12 -14.27
CA PRO A 48 -4.47 0.69 -15.24
C PRO A 48 -4.75 2.15 -15.60
N ASN A 49 -3.71 2.96 -15.66
CA ASN A 49 -3.76 4.30 -16.20
C ASN A 49 -3.57 4.27 -17.73
N PHE A 50 -4.64 4.32 -18.50
CA PHE A 50 -4.56 4.23 -19.96
C PHE A 50 -3.80 5.37 -20.61
N SER A 51 -3.57 6.50 -19.93
CA SER A 51 -2.72 7.56 -20.44
C SER A 51 -1.25 7.16 -20.61
N GLU A 52 -0.82 6.11 -19.92
CA GLU A 52 0.54 5.57 -20.02
C GLU A 52 0.80 4.88 -21.37
N ILE A 53 -0.23 4.38 -22.05
CA ILE A 53 -0.08 3.66 -23.34
C ILE A 53 0.76 4.48 -24.33
N ARG A 54 0.56 5.79 -24.41
CA ARG A 54 1.30 6.69 -25.31
C ARG A 54 2.79 6.83 -24.97
N LYS A 55 3.18 6.52 -23.74
CA LYS A 55 4.58 6.60 -23.27
C LYS A 55 5.43 5.44 -23.79
N TYR A 56 4.82 4.34 -24.20
CA TYR A 56 5.50 3.14 -24.70
C TYR A 56 5.87 3.32 -26.18
N THR A 57 6.89 4.12 -26.45
CA THR A 57 7.32 4.48 -27.82
C THR A 57 8.33 3.48 -28.41
N GLY A 58 8.90 2.59 -27.59
CA GLY A 58 9.88 1.60 -27.99
C GLY A 58 9.30 0.30 -28.55
N VAL A 59 10.09 -0.77 -28.46
CA VAL A 59 9.70 -2.13 -28.91
C VAL A 59 8.60 -2.71 -28.03
N ASN A 60 8.70 -2.49 -26.74
CA ASN A 60 7.68 -2.94 -25.78
C ASN A 60 6.43 -2.07 -25.89
N LYS A 61 5.27 -2.72 -25.92
CA LYS A 61 3.95 -2.08 -25.99
C LYS A 61 3.18 -2.39 -24.70
N ALA A 62 2.32 -1.45 -24.29
CA ALA A 62 1.45 -1.62 -23.14
C ALA A 62 0.22 -2.51 -23.48
N LYS A 63 0.46 -3.73 -23.98
CA LYS A 63 -0.60 -4.62 -24.47
C LYS A 63 -1.62 -5.00 -23.39
N ASN A 64 -1.18 -5.18 -22.16
CA ASN A 64 -2.05 -5.37 -21.00
C ASN A 64 -3.02 -4.18 -20.84
N PHE A 65 -2.55 -2.94 -20.92
CA PHE A 65 -3.40 -1.74 -20.79
C PHE A 65 -4.35 -1.59 -21.97
N GLU A 66 -3.89 -1.90 -23.19
CA GLU A 66 -4.74 -1.92 -24.38
C GLU A 66 -5.89 -2.92 -24.21
N ILE A 67 -5.61 -4.14 -23.72
CA ILE A 67 -6.63 -5.17 -23.48
C ILE A 67 -7.64 -4.71 -22.42
N PHE A 68 -7.18 -4.16 -21.29
CA PHE A 68 -8.07 -3.64 -20.25
C PHE A 68 -8.94 -2.50 -20.76
N ARG A 69 -8.38 -1.59 -21.54
CA ARG A 69 -9.14 -0.50 -22.18
C ARG A 69 -10.21 -1.03 -23.13
N ASP A 70 -9.85 -1.99 -23.97
CA ASP A 70 -10.75 -2.57 -24.95
C ASP A 70 -11.90 -3.33 -24.26
N ILE A 71 -11.60 -4.14 -23.21
CA ILE A 71 -12.65 -4.77 -22.38
C ILE A 71 -13.56 -3.74 -21.73
N LEU A 72 -13.02 -2.62 -21.25
CA LEU A 72 -13.83 -1.57 -20.63
C LEU A 72 -14.76 -0.91 -21.65
N ASN A 73 -14.28 -0.67 -22.86
CA ASN A 73 -15.07 -0.13 -23.97
C ASN A 73 -16.18 -1.11 -24.40
N ASP A 74 -15.88 -2.39 -24.53
CA ASP A 74 -16.84 -3.44 -24.90
C ASP A 74 -17.99 -3.55 -23.87
N ASN A 75 -17.70 -3.22 -22.61
CA ASN A 75 -18.69 -3.15 -21.54
C ASN A 75 -19.33 -1.77 -21.35
N HIS A 76 -19.17 -0.86 -22.31
CA HIS A 76 -19.71 0.49 -22.29
C HIS A 76 -19.26 1.38 -21.11
N MET A 77 -18.12 1.07 -20.48
CA MET A 77 -17.56 1.78 -19.33
C MET A 77 -16.27 2.54 -19.67
N GLY A 78 -15.93 2.73 -20.95
CA GLY A 78 -14.66 3.32 -21.38
C GLY A 78 -14.37 4.69 -20.77
N SER A 79 -15.40 5.52 -20.54
CA SER A 79 -15.25 6.83 -19.89
C SER A 79 -14.90 6.76 -18.40
N MET A 80 -15.06 5.62 -17.73
CA MET A 80 -14.85 5.43 -16.30
C MET A 80 -13.43 5.00 -15.95
N GLY A 81 -12.57 4.76 -16.94
CA GLY A 81 -11.22 4.22 -16.70
C GLY A 81 -10.38 5.07 -15.76
N HIS A 82 -10.47 6.40 -15.86
CA HIS A 82 -9.79 7.33 -14.96
C HIS A 82 -10.33 7.23 -13.52
N ASP A 83 -11.65 7.18 -13.37
CA ASP A 83 -12.29 7.08 -12.05
C ASP A 83 -11.93 5.76 -11.36
N PHE A 84 -11.89 4.65 -12.11
CA PHE A 84 -11.45 3.35 -11.58
C PHE A 84 -9.98 3.38 -11.14
N MET A 85 -9.11 4.03 -11.91
CA MET A 85 -7.72 4.21 -11.54
C MET A 85 -7.58 5.05 -10.27
N MET A 86 -8.26 6.18 -10.18
CA MET A 86 -8.23 7.05 -9.00
C MET A 86 -8.80 6.37 -7.75
N ALA A 87 -9.93 5.69 -7.86
CA ALA A 87 -10.56 5.01 -6.73
C ALA A 87 -9.72 3.84 -6.21
N SER A 88 -9.26 2.96 -7.11
CA SER A 88 -8.40 1.82 -6.74
C SER A 88 -7.02 2.28 -6.25
N GLY A 89 -6.46 3.35 -6.82
CA GLY A 89 -5.22 3.94 -6.37
C GLY A 89 -5.32 4.57 -4.98
N LYS A 90 -6.40 5.27 -4.67
CA LYS A 90 -6.64 5.76 -3.30
C LYS A 90 -6.77 4.60 -2.30
N LEU A 91 -7.45 3.52 -2.66
CA LEU A 91 -7.50 2.32 -1.83
C LEU A 91 -6.12 1.69 -1.65
N GLN A 92 -5.32 1.57 -2.73
CA GLN A 92 -3.93 1.12 -2.66
C GLN A 92 -3.13 1.93 -1.65
N ALA A 93 -3.22 3.26 -1.69
CA ALA A 93 -2.52 4.16 -0.77
C ALA A 93 -2.95 3.95 0.69
N ILE A 94 -4.25 3.74 0.94
CA ILE A 94 -4.77 3.41 2.28
C ILE A 94 -4.23 2.06 2.76
N CYS A 95 -4.15 1.07 1.88
CA CYS A 95 -3.58 -0.24 2.21
C CYS A 95 -2.09 -0.14 2.55
N TYR A 96 -1.31 0.62 1.79
CA TYR A 96 0.11 0.91 2.11
C TYR A 96 0.24 1.58 3.48
N LYS A 97 -0.57 2.63 3.74
CA LYS A 97 -0.59 3.30 5.02
C LYS A 97 -0.84 2.31 6.16
N HIS A 98 -1.86 1.47 6.03
CA HIS A 98 -2.22 0.52 7.07
C HIS A 98 -1.10 -0.50 7.34
N GLU A 99 -0.49 -1.08 6.30
CA GLU A 99 0.60 -2.04 6.45
C GLU A 99 1.85 -1.41 7.08
N ILE A 100 2.24 -0.22 6.63
CA ILE A 100 3.39 0.50 7.15
C ILE A 100 3.16 0.89 8.62
N GLU A 101 2.02 1.47 8.95
CA GLU A 101 1.69 1.85 10.33
C GLU A 101 1.61 0.63 11.26
N LYS A 102 1.09 -0.51 10.77
CA LYS A 102 1.09 -1.75 11.54
C LYS A 102 2.51 -2.24 11.86
N THR A 103 3.42 -2.13 10.90
CA THR A 103 4.85 -2.38 11.11
C THR A 103 5.42 -1.44 12.16
N LEU A 104 5.16 -0.14 12.05
CA LEU A 104 5.64 0.88 12.98
C LEU A 104 5.08 0.74 14.40
N ARG A 105 3.86 0.21 14.55
CA ARG A 105 3.25 -0.11 15.86
C ARG A 105 3.84 -1.36 16.51
N THR A 106 4.60 -2.16 15.78
CA THR A 106 5.14 -3.42 16.27
C THR A 106 6.51 -3.17 16.92
N PRO A 107 6.66 -3.32 18.25
CA PRO A 107 7.97 -3.24 18.89
C PRO A 107 8.95 -4.27 18.31
N ASP A 108 10.22 -3.93 18.29
CA ASP A 108 11.31 -4.80 17.79
C ASP A 108 11.22 -5.17 16.30
N TYR A 109 10.33 -4.54 15.57
CA TYR A 109 10.23 -4.71 14.12
C TYR A 109 11.27 -3.80 13.44
N ALA A 110 12.26 -4.39 12.77
CA ALA A 110 13.43 -3.66 12.28
C ALA A 110 13.14 -2.83 11.01
N GLY A 111 12.10 -3.16 10.24
CA GLY A 111 11.76 -2.40 9.05
C GLY A 111 10.94 -3.19 8.02
N PHE A 112 10.73 -2.55 6.87
CA PHE A 112 9.99 -3.15 5.76
C PHE A 112 10.63 -2.77 4.42
N GLN A 113 10.37 -3.59 3.42
CA GLN A 113 10.72 -3.32 2.03
C GLN A 113 9.44 -3.36 1.19
N LEU A 114 9.18 -2.30 0.45
CA LEU A 114 8.09 -2.31 -0.52
C LEU A 114 8.36 -3.32 -1.63
N LEU A 115 7.32 -3.96 -2.16
CA LEU A 115 7.44 -4.83 -3.34
C LEU A 115 8.04 -4.03 -4.50
N ALA A 116 7.44 -2.85 -4.78
CA ALA A 116 7.97 -1.89 -5.73
C ALA A 116 7.51 -0.47 -5.39
N LEU A 117 8.38 0.52 -5.60
CA LEU A 117 8.01 1.93 -5.59
C LEU A 117 7.25 2.30 -6.87
N ASN A 118 7.68 1.74 -8.00
CA ASN A 118 7.07 1.91 -9.31
C ASN A 118 6.46 0.60 -9.81
N ASP A 119 5.57 0.69 -10.78
CA ASP A 119 5.01 -0.47 -11.44
C ASP A 119 6.08 -1.29 -12.17
N TYR A 120 5.83 -2.57 -12.29
CA TYR A 120 6.70 -3.48 -13.02
C TYR A 120 6.02 -3.96 -14.30
N SER A 121 6.54 -3.53 -15.44
CA SER A 121 5.99 -3.86 -16.76
C SER A 121 6.08 -5.35 -17.13
N GLY A 122 6.99 -6.10 -16.51
CA GLY A 122 7.19 -7.53 -16.76
C GLY A 122 6.08 -8.44 -16.23
N GLN A 123 5.26 -7.98 -15.30
CA GLN A 123 4.13 -8.74 -14.73
C GLN A 123 2.75 -8.28 -15.23
N GLY A 124 2.71 -7.50 -16.26
CA GLY A 124 1.47 -7.15 -16.96
C GLY A 124 0.37 -6.46 -16.13
N THR A 125 -0.09 -7.07 -15.08
CA THR A 125 -1.17 -6.58 -14.20
C THR A 125 -0.72 -6.27 -12.78
N ALA A 126 0.56 -6.40 -12.47
CA ALA A 126 1.10 -6.09 -11.14
C ALA A 126 1.34 -4.57 -11.01
N LEU A 127 0.27 -3.79 -11.00
CA LEU A 127 0.29 -2.33 -10.86
C LEU A 127 0.31 -1.96 -9.39
N VAL A 128 1.33 -2.44 -8.68
CA VAL A 128 1.50 -2.31 -7.23
C VAL A 128 2.30 -1.07 -6.83
N GLY A 129 2.96 -0.43 -7.79
CA GLY A 129 3.74 0.78 -7.56
C GLY A 129 2.87 2.00 -7.27
N LEU A 130 3.40 2.91 -6.46
CA LEU A 130 2.83 4.25 -6.26
C LEU A 130 3.13 5.15 -7.45
N LEU A 131 4.23 4.86 -8.14
CA LEU A 131 4.63 5.47 -9.39
C LEU A 131 4.37 4.52 -10.57
N ASP A 132 4.26 5.07 -11.77
CA ASP A 132 4.18 4.29 -12.99
C ASP A 132 5.55 3.67 -13.36
N VAL A 133 5.62 2.90 -14.44
CA VAL A 133 6.88 2.27 -14.89
C VAL A 133 7.93 3.28 -15.34
N PHE A 134 7.58 4.52 -15.54
CA PHE A 134 8.46 5.63 -15.93
C PHE A 134 8.87 6.48 -14.72
N PHE A 135 8.54 6.07 -13.51
CA PHE A 135 8.76 6.80 -12.25
C PHE A 135 8.00 8.12 -12.15
N GLU A 136 6.87 8.23 -12.83
CA GLU A 136 5.99 9.39 -12.75
C GLU A 136 4.82 9.12 -11.78
N GLU A 137 4.32 10.17 -11.14
CA GLU A 137 3.17 10.09 -10.24
C GLU A 137 1.90 9.71 -11.01
N LYS A 138 1.11 8.81 -10.44
CA LYS A 138 -0.18 8.39 -10.98
C LYS A 138 -1.32 9.34 -10.60
N GLY A 139 -1.08 10.31 -9.70
CA GLY A 139 -2.00 11.38 -9.34
C GLY A 139 -2.93 11.10 -8.16
N TYR A 140 -3.00 9.89 -7.62
CA TYR A 140 -3.86 9.56 -6.48
C TYR A 140 -3.19 9.68 -5.12
N ILE A 141 -1.86 9.79 -5.06
CA ILE A 141 -1.06 10.11 -3.87
C ILE A 141 0.20 10.86 -4.29
N ASN A 142 0.70 11.73 -3.43
CA ASN A 142 1.95 12.45 -3.61
C ASN A 142 2.94 12.16 -2.47
N ALA A 143 4.17 12.64 -2.59
CA ALA A 143 5.23 12.41 -1.64
C ALA A 143 4.91 12.95 -0.22
N ASP A 144 4.23 14.09 -0.13
CA ASP A 144 3.90 14.70 1.17
C ASP A 144 2.81 13.91 1.90
N GLU A 145 1.83 13.39 1.17
CA GLU A 145 0.82 12.47 1.73
C GLU A 145 1.48 11.17 2.21
N PHE A 146 2.40 10.60 1.43
CA PHE A 146 3.09 9.36 1.78
C PHE A 146 3.98 9.53 3.02
N ARG A 147 4.66 10.66 3.16
CA ARG A 147 5.50 10.98 4.34
C ARG A 147 4.72 11.01 5.64
N ARG A 148 3.41 11.25 5.63
CA ARG A 148 2.60 11.29 6.87
C ARG A 148 2.59 9.97 7.62
N PHE A 149 2.79 8.85 6.92
CA PHE A 149 2.83 7.51 7.51
C PHE A 149 4.13 6.74 7.21
N CYS A 150 5.07 7.36 6.49
CA CYS A 150 6.36 6.76 6.14
C CYS A 150 7.47 7.82 6.29
N SER A 151 7.83 8.11 7.52
CA SER A 151 8.88 9.06 7.89
C SER A 151 9.59 8.62 9.17
N PRO A 152 10.71 9.25 9.55
CA PRO A 152 11.42 8.89 10.79
C PRO A 152 10.58 9.05 12.07
N THR A 153 9.57 9.91 12.06
CA THR A 153 8.65 10.09 13.19
C THR A 153 7.22 10.08 12.68
N VAL A 154 6.44 9.12 13.15
CA VAL A 154 5.05 8.93 12.74
C VAL A 154 4.14 8.81 13.96
N PRO A 155 3.13 9.67 14.11
CA PRO A 155 2.08 9.47 15.09
C PRO A 155 1.17 8.32 14.64
N LEU A 156 0.83 7.44 15.55
CA LEU A 156 0.06 6.24 15.32
C LEU A 156 -1.16 6.23 16.23
N ALA A 157 -2.27 5.68 15.75
CA ALA A 157 -3.47 5.50 16.57
C ALA A 157 -3.87 4.03 16.61
N ARG A 158 -4.19 3.52 17.81
CA ARG A 158 -4.87 2.24 17.99
C ARG A 158 -6.35 2.50 18.13
N ILE A 159 -7.10 2.06 17.13
CA ILE A 159 -8.53 2.30 17.00
C ILE A 159 -9.22 0.96 16.75
N PRO A 160 -10.22 0.55 17.57
CA PRO A 160 -10.84 -0.77 17.47
C PRO A 160 -11.68 -0.97 16.20
N LYS A 161 -12.12 0.12 15.57
CA LYS A 161 -12.84 0.11 14.30
C LYS A 161 -12.73 1.47 13.62
N PHE A 162 -12.87 1.53 12.29
CA PHE A 162 -12.74 2.79 11.54
C PHE A 162 -14.09 3.45 11.22
N VAL A 163 -15.19 2.77 11.48
CA VAL A 163 -16.53 3.29 11.24
C VAL A 163 -17.30 3.33 12.55
N TYR A 164 -17.80 4.51 12.90
CA TYR A 164 -18.58 4.78 14.10
C TYR A 164 -19.91 5.39 13.72
N THR A 165 -20.95 5.07 14.48
CA THR A 165 -22.22 5.79 14.43
C THR A 165 -22.15 7.02 15.34
N ASN A 166 -23.06 7.97 15.17
CA ASN A 166 -23.03 9.23 15.91
C ASN A 166 -23.38 9.11 17.41
N ASP A 167 -23.89 7.96 17.84
CA ASP A 167 -24.22 7.63 19.23
C ASP A 167 -23.11 6.81 19.93
N GLU A 168 -22.06 6.44 19.21
CA GLU A 168 -20.91 5.71 19.79
C GLU A 168 -19.83 6.66 20.29
N ALA A 169 -19.20 6.30 21.42
CA ALA A 169 -18.01 6.98 21.90
C ALA A 169 -16.78 6.58 21.09
N PHE A 170 -16.00 7.57 20.64
CA PHE A 170 -14.71 7.33 19.97
C PHE A 170 -13.59 7.29 21.02
N HIS A 171 -12.83 6.21 21.01
CA HIS A 171 -11.62 6.03 21.83
C HIS A 171 -10.44 5.65 20.94
N ALA A 172 -9.28 6.24 21.19
CA ALA A 172 -8.04 5.92 20.50
C ALA A 172 -6.86 6.05 21.46
N ASP A 173 -5.96 5.07 21.44
CA ASP A 173 -4.65 5.18 22.08
C ASP A 173 -3.66 5.74 21.06
N ILE A 174 -2.94 6.80 21.46
CA ILE A 174 -1.97 7.46 20.57
C ILE A 174 -0.55 7.02 20.95
N GLU A 175 0.17 6.53 19.96
CA GLU A 175 1.57 6.13 20.06
C GLU A 175 2.42 6.99 19.10
N VAL A 176 3.71 7.04 19.32
CA VAL A 176 4.65 7.67 18.38
C VAL A 176 5.74 6.67 18.03
N SER A 177 5.88 6.36 16.76
CA SER A 177 7.04 5.64 16.24
C SER A 177 8.12 6.64 15.90
N HIS A 178 9.31 6.50 16.51
CA HIS A 178 10.42 7.44 16.29
C HIS A 178 11.72 6.68 16.00
N PHE A 179 12.26 6.87 14.80
CA PHE A 179 13.52 6.34 14.30
C PHE A 179 14.47 7.47 13.86
N GLY A 180 14.29 8.68 14.42
CA GLY A 180 15.15 9.82 14.14
C GLY A 180 16.50 9.70 14.84
N ALA A 181 17.47 10.54 14.44
CA ALA A 181 18.84 10.53 14.97
C ALA A 181 18.93 11.10 16.39
N ALA A 182 17.93 11.83 16.86
CA ALA A 182 17.86 12.40 18.20
C ALA A 182 16.46 12.17 18.80
N PRO A 183 16.34 12.01 20.13
CA PRO A 183 15.05 11.86 20.80
C PRO A 183 14.13 13.08 20.63
#